data_6bb6d9f43cd46534b305cb592744a9df
#
_entry.id   6bb6d9f43cd46534b305cb592744a9df
#
_cell.length_a   1.000
_cell.length_b   1.000
_cell.length_c   1.000
_cell.angle_alpha   90.00
_cell.angle_beta   90.00
_cell.angle_gamma   90.00
#
_symmetry.space_group_name_H-M   'P 1'
#
loop_
_entity.id
_entity.type
_entity.pdbx_description
1 polymer ?
#
loop_
_entity_poly.entity_id
_entity_poly.type
_entity_poly.pdbx_seq_one_letter_code
_entity_poly.pdbx_strand_id
1 'polypeptide(L)'
;SEMCIRDSLYNLSIKQKFKIQDEATLFIENNVKVKFIKGENSNSKITYKEDIKTNKTFIGIGFDIHRLIKGKKLYLGGLKIPFHSGLKGHSDGDVIIHSIIDALLGAMRKKDIGTLFPDNKKKFKNIRSPKMLKPVIEMMNKNEFYINNLDINLICEQPKVSKYRDKIIKSLSKLLNIDSSLINLKGKTVEKLGLIGKEKAIACEVICSISQ
;
A
#
# COMPACT_ATOMS: atom_id res chain seq x y z
N SER A 1 -39.39 -29.90 5.48
CA SER A 1 -38.12 -29.17 5.41
C SER A 1 -38.40 -27.75 4.95
N GLU A 2 -37.51 -26.77 5.32
CA GLU A 2 -37.71 -25.35 5.00
C GLU A 2 -37.90 -25.08 3.50
N MET A 3 -37.29 -25.89 2.63
CA MET A 3 -37.42 -25.79 1.18
C MET A 3 -38.84 -26.04 0.69
N CYS A 4 -39.58 -27.00 1.29
CA CYS A 4 -40.97 -27.29 0.95
C CYS A 4 -41.93 -26.16 1.35
N ILE A 5 -41.65 -25.46 2.47
CA ILE A 5 -42.47 -24.32 2.92
C ILE A 5 -42.26 -23.13 1.95
N ARG A 6 -41.02 -22.83 1.57
CA ARG A 6 -40.69 -21.79 0.60
C ARG A 6 -41.41 -22.00 -0.75
N ASP A 7 -41.33 -23.20 -1.30
CA ASP A 7 -41.92 -23.51 -2.59
C ASP A 7 -43.45 -23.45 -2.54
N SER A 8 -44.08 -23.87 -1.42
CA SER A 8 -45.52 -23.76 -1.21
C SER A 8 -45.99 -22.31 -1.13
N LEU A 9 -45.26 -21.45 -0.40
CA LEU A 9 -45.54 -20.01 -0.29
C LEU A 9 -45.30 -19.27 -1.61
N TYR A 10 -44.28 -19.65 -2.37
CA TYR A 10 -44.03 -19.11 -3.71
C TYR A 10 -45.19 -19.43 -4.68
N ASN A 11 -45.69 -20.66 -4.70
CA ASN A 11 -46.80 -21.05 -5.51
C ASN A 11 -48.12 -20.34 -5.12
N LEU A 12 -48.34 -20.07 -3.82
CA LEU A 12 -49.44 -19.27 -3.32
C LEU A 12 -49.35 -17.81 -3.78
N SER A 13 -48.17 -17.20 -3.75
CA SER A 13 -47.95 -15.81 -4.18
C SER A 13 -48.17 -15.60 -5.68
N ILE A 14 -47.81 -16.59 -6.51
CA ILE A 14 -48.11 -16.57 -7.95
C ILE A 14 -49.62 -16.57 -8.19
N LYS A 15 -50.38 -17.39 -7.46
CA LYS A 15 -51.83 -17.43 -7.54
C LYS A 15 -52.49 -16.12 -7.09
N GLN A 16 -51.93 -15.42 -6.11
CA GLN A 16 -52.46 -14.18 -5.53
C GLN A 16 -51.96 -12.90 -6.21
N LYS A 17 -51.12 -13.01 -7.26
CA LYS A 17 -50.52 -11.88 -7.99
C LYS A 17 -49.75 -10.89 -7.12
N PHE A 18 -49.15 -11.31 -6.00
CA PHE A 18 -48.29 -10.47 -5.16
C PHE A 18 -46.96 -10.15 -5.86
N LYS A 19 -46.53 -8.90 -5.76
CA LYS A 19 -45.21 -8.46 -6.23
C LYS A 19 -44.17 -8.78 -5.14
N ILE A 20 -43.60 -9.99 -5.22
CA ILE A 20 -42.58 -10.45 -4.29
C ILE A 20 -41.26 -9.68 -4.58
N GLN A 21 -40.72 -8.95 -3.59
CA GLN A 21 -39.46 -8.28 -3.70
C GLN A 21 -38.29 -9.15 -3.20
N ASP A 22 -38.55 -9.96 -2.16
CA ASP A 22 -37.61 -10.91 -1.60
C ASP A 22 -38.31 -12.06 -0.86
N GLU A 23 -37.57 -13.08 -0.45
CA GLU A 23 -38.10 -14.24 0.26
C GLU A 23 -38.71 -13.87 1.61
N ALA A 24 -38.17 -12.90 2.34
CA ALA A 24 -38.68 -12.48 3.64
C ALA A 24 -40.07 -11.86 3.51
N THR A 25 -40.32 -11.07 2.48
CA THR A 25 -41.65 -10.52 2.16
C THR A 25 -42.68 -11.64 1.96
N LEU A 26 -42.30 -12.71 1.26
CA LEU A 26 -43.16 -13.84 1.05
C LEU A 26 -43.63 -14.50 2.36
N PHE A 27 -42.71 -14.68 3.31
CA PHE A 27 -43.01 -15.27 4.63
C PHE A 27 -43.87 -14.34 5.47
N ILE A 28 -43.58 -13.02 5.50
CA ILE A 28 -44.32 -12.03 6.27
C ILE A 28 -45.75 -11.91 5.78
N GLU A 29 -45.97 -11.82 4.49
CA GLU A 29 -47.30 -11.72 3.86
C GLU A 29 -48.19 -12.95 4.16
N ASN A 30 -47.59 -14.10 4.40
CA ASN A 30 -48.29 -15.34 4.77
C ASN A 30 -48.30 -15.59 6.30
N ASN A 31 -48.08 -14.57 7.13
CA ASN A 31 -48.08 -14.63 8.60
C ASN A 31 -47.08 -15.64 9.19
N VAL A 32 -46.01 -15.97 8.47
CA VAL A 32 -44.94 -16.82 8.99
C VAL A 32 -43.94 -15.94 9.78
N LYS A 33 -43.66 -16.37 11.00
CA LYS A 33 -42.74 -15.63 11.89
C LYS A 33 -41.33 -15.66 11.34
N VAL A 34 -40.78 -14.47 10.97
CA VAL A 34 -39.40 -14.28 10.47
C VAL A 34 -38.54 -13.68 11.54
N LYS A 35 -37.34 -14.24 11.77
CA LYS A 35 -36.35 -13.69 12.65
C LYS A 35 -35.25 -13.02 11.83
N PHE A 36 -35.12 -11.71 11.94
CA PHE A 36 -34.00 -10.97 11.31
C PHE A 36 -32.76 -11.06 12.19
N ILE A 37 -31.61 -11.38 11.55
CA ILE A 37 -30.30 -11.34 12.19
C ILE A 37 -29.47 -10.28 11.49
N LYS A 38 -28.59 -9.61 12.24
CA LYS A 38 -27.69 -8.61 11.66
C LYS A 38 -26.67 -9.33 10.76
N GLY A 39 -26.71 -9.03 9.45
CA GLY A 39 -25.71 -9.51 8.50
C GLY A 39 -24.45 -8.67 8.51
N GLU A 40 -23.42 -9.14 7.82
CA GLU A 40 -22.19 -8.38 7.56
C GLU A 40 -22.38 -7.49 6.33
N ASN A 41 -21.79 -6.27 6.37
CA ASN A 41 -21.86 -5.33 5.24
C ASN A 41 -21.21 -5.87 3.96
N SER A 42 -20.28 -6.83 4.11
CA SER A 42 -19.64 -7.53 2.98
C SER A 42 -20.58 -8.45 2.21
N ASN A 43 -21.70 -8.89 2.84
CA ASN A 43 -22.69 -9.78 2.23
C ASN A 43 -23.86 -8.99 1.62
N SER A 44 -23.56 -7.96 0.83
CA SER A 44 -24.54 -7.17 0.12
C SER A 44 -24.93 -7.82 -1.20
N LYS A 45 -26.24 -7.87 -1.51
CA LYS A 45 -26.73 -8.35 -2.80
C LYS A 45 -26.39 -7.34 -3.90
N ILE A 46 -25.65 -7.77 -4.92
CA ILE A 46 -25.42 -7.00 -6.15
C ILE A 46 -26.65 -7.16 -7.03
N THR A 47 -27.42 -6.10 -7.19
CA THR A 47 -28.66 -6.10 -7.99
C THR A 47 -28.52 -5.22 -9.23
N TYR A 48 -27.81 -4.11 -9.12
CA TYR A 48 -27.60 -3.15 -10.18
C TYR A 48 -26.09 -3.00 -10.49
N LYS A 49 -25.77 -2.49 -11.67
CA LYS A 49 -24.37 -2.28 -12.10
C LYS A 49 -23.63 -1.27 -11.19
N GLU A 50 -24.38 -0.35 -10.60
CA GLU A 50 -23.89 0.67 -9.66
C GLU A 50 -23.49 0.06 -8.29
N ASP A 51 -24.04 -1.12 -7.94
CA ASP A 51 -23.66 -1.84 -6.71
C ASP A 51 -22.25 -2.42 -6.80
N ILE A 52 -21.70 -2.53 -8.02
CA ILE A 52 -20.32 -2.95 -8.25
C ILE A 52 -19.41 -1.77 -7.98
N LYS A 53 -18.91 -1.68 -6.74
CA LYS A 53 -17.83 -0.73 -6.42
C LYS A 53 -16.56 -1.14 -7.17
N THR A 54 -16.32 -0.53 -8.32
CA THR A 54 -15.03 -0.66 -9.01
C THR A 54 -14.00 0.21 -8.30
N ASN A 55 -13.20 -0.37 -7.42
CA ASN A 55 -12.06 0.34 -6.84
C ASN A 55 -11.10 0.72 -7.98
N LYS A 56 -10.86 2.01 -8.14
CA LYS A 56 -9.88 2.49 -9.12
C LYS A 56 -8.49 2.20 -8.59
N THR A 57 -7.70 1.48 -9.37
CA THR A 57 -6.31 1.19 -9.06
C THR A 57 -5.38 2.14 -9.80
N PHE A 58 -4.40 2.67 -9.08
CA PHE A 58 -3.38 3.58 -9.61
C PHE A 58 -2.00 2.97 -9.34
N ILE A 59 -1.10 3.14 -10.28
CA ILE A 59 0.28 2.66 -10.20
C ILE A 59 1.21 3.86 -10.17
N GLY A 60 2.21 3.81 -9.31
CA GLY A 60 3.28 4.80 -9.25
C GLY A 60 4.63 4.14 -9.25
N ILE A 61 5.61 4.84 -9.81
CA ILE A 61 7.02 4.46 -9.80
C ILE A 61 7.82 5.53 -9.07
N GLY A 62 8.81 5.11 -8.29
CA GLY A 62 9.77 6.00 -7.64
C GLY A 62 11.17 5.46 -7.80
N PHE A 63 12.12 6.35 -8.01
CA PHE A 63 13.54 6.04 -8.14
C PHE A 63 14.37 7.06 -7.39
N ASP A 64 15.37 6.58 -6.64
CA ASP A 64 16.35 7.44 -5.99
C ASP A 64 17.74 6.80 -5.99
N ILE A 65 18.78 7.62 -6.05
CA ILE A 65 20.17 7.20 -5.99
C ILE A 65 21.01 8.17 -5.17
N HIS A 66 21.74 7.64 -4.19
CA HIS A 66 22.62 8.45 -3.35
C HIS A 66 24.04 7.91 -3.32
N ARG A 67 25.00 8.84 -3.23
CA ARG A 67 26.42 8.53 -3.09
C ARG A 67 26.74 7.99 -1.69
N LEU A 68 27.54 6.93 -1.61
CA LEU A 68 28.11 6.43 -0.37
C LEU A 68 29.30 7.31 0.11
N ILE A 69 29.30 7.62 1.41
CA ILE A 69 30.35 8.40 2.07
C ILE A 69 30.79 7.63 3.32
N LYS A 70 32.10 7.44 3.47
CA LYS A 70 32.71 6.80 4.65
C LYS A 70 32.34 7.54 5.94
N GLY A 71 32.16 6.84 7.03
CA GLY A 71 31.90 7.39 8.36
C GLY A 71 30.46 7.90 8.59
N LYS A 72 29.62 7.99 7.56
CA LYS A 72 28.19 8.32 7.72
C LYS A 72 27.38 7.08 8.10
N LYS A 73 26.33 7.25 8.88
CA LYS A 73 25.39 6.17 9.23
C LYS A 73 24.55 5.81 8.00
N LEU A 74 24.38 4.52 7.73
CA LEU A 74 23.51 4.02 6.67
C LEU A 74 22.12 3.77 7.22
N TYR A 75 21.11 4.30 6.53
CA TYR A 75 19.70 4.02 6.79
C TYR A 75 19.04 3.45 5.53
N LEU A 76 18.29 2.36 5.68
CA LEU A 76 17.55 1.71 4.61
C LEU A 76 16.18 1.25 5.15
N GLY A 77 15.10 1.79 4.60
CA GLY A 77 13.74 1.53 5.06
C GLY A 77 13.49 1.95 6.50
N GLY A 78 14.11 3.06 6.95
CA GLY A 78 14.05 3.57 8.32
C GLY A 78 14.96 2.86 9.31
N LEU A 79 15.56 1.72 8.93
CA LEU A 79 16.43 0.90 9.76
C LEU A 79 17.89 1.36 9.63
N LYS A 80 18.59 1.52 10.78
CA LYS A 80 20.04 1.73 10.78
C LYS A 80 20.75 0.42 10.45
N ILE A 81 21.52 0.41 9.38
CA ILE A 81 22.30 -0.74 8.91
C ILE A 81 23.74 -0.62 9.39
N PRO A 82 24.32 -1.67 10.03
CA PRO A 82 25.74 -1.70 10.35
C PRO A 82 26.59 -1.78 9.08
N PHE A 83 27.13 -0.64 8.67
CA PHE A 83 27.98 -0.52 7.48
C PHE A 83 28.95 0.64 7.65
N HIS A 84 30.14 0.57 7.05
CA HIS A 84 31.23 1.55 7.22
C HIS A 84 30.97 2.89 6.50
N SER A 85 29.96 2.92 5.63
CA SER A 85 29.59 4.11 4.83
C SER A 85 28.08 4.34 4.93
N GLY A 86 27.64 5.58 4.75
CA GLY A 86 26.21 5.94 4.65
C GLY A 86 25.94 6.81 3.44
N LEU A 87 24.68 7.08 3.16
CA LEU A 87 24.26 7.79 1.96
C LEU A 87 24.30 9.32 2.16
N LYS A 88 24.82 10.05 1.15
CA LYS A 88 24.83 11.50 1.12
C LYS A 88 23.46 12.01 0.71
N GLY A 89 22.86 12.90 1.49
CA GLY A 89 21.61 13.59 1.17
C GLY A 89 21.41 14.75 2.14
N HIS A 90 20.45 15.62 1.86
CA HIS A 90 20.00 16.67 2.76
C HIS A 90 19.27 16.10 3.99
N SER A 91 18.68 14.90 3.84
CA SER A 91 18.11 14.07 4.89
C SER A 91 19.11 13.01 5.38
N ASP A 92 18.63 11.92 5.95
CA ASP A 92 19.44 10.74 6.26
C ASP A 92 19.83 9.93 5.02
N GLY A 93 19.28 10.27 3.83
CA GLY A 93 19.63 9.65 2.54
C GLY A 93 19.04 8.25 2.36
N ASP A 94 17.95 7.92 3.03
CA ASP A 94 17.30 6.61 2.89
C ASP A 94 16.60 6.46 1.53
N VAL A 95 17.33 5.89 0.57
CA VAL A 95 16.87 5.72 -0.82
C VAL A 95 15.58 4.90 -0.92
N ILE A 96 15.34 3.95 0.02
CA ILE A 96 14.12 3.16 0.00
C ILE A 96 12.91 4.03 0.31
N ILE A 97 12.98 4.81 1.41
CA ILE A 97 11.86 5.66 1.80
C ILE A 97 11.63 6.78 0.78
N HIS A 98 12.69 7.37 0.21
CA HIS A 98 12.55 8.40 -0.82
C HIS A 98 11.86 7.85 -2.07
N SER A 99 12.27 6.68 -2.56
CA SER A 99 11.61 6.03 -3.69
C SER A 99 10.16 5.63 -3.40
N ILE A 100 9.86 5.20 -2.16
CA ILE A 100 8.47 4.94 -1.75
C ILE A 100 7.64 6.22 -1.78
N ILE A 101 8.17 7.34 -1.26
CA ILE A 101 7.48 8.63 -1.28
C ILE A 101 7.15 9.03 -2.71
N ASP A 102 8.11 8.97 -3.63
CA ASP A 102 7.89 9.33 -5.04
C ASP A 102 6.90 8.39 -5.72
N ALA A 103 6.98 7.07 -5.48
CA ALA A 103 6.02 6.12 -6.01
C ALA A 103 4.58 6.43 -5.55
N LEU A 104 4.38 6.68 -4.24
CA LEU A 104 3.07 7.02 -3.67
C LEU A 104 2.56 8.35 -4.19
N LEU A 105 3.40 9.39 -4.27
CA LEU A 105 3.04 10.69 -4.83
C LEU A 105 2.65 10.56 -6.32
N GLY A 106 3.42 9.79 -7.10
CA GLY A 106 3.13 9.52 -8.51
C GLY A 106 1.78 8.82 -8.69
N ALA A 107 1.50 7.76 -7.91
CA ALA A 107 0.22 7.04 -7.93
C ALA A 107 -0.95 7.96 -7.58
N MET A 108 -0.79 8.89 -6.63
CA MET A 108 -1.78 9.91 -6.28
C MET A 108 -1.82 11.09 -7.27
N ARG A 109 -1.05 11.06 -8.35
CA ARG A 109 -0.93 12.17 -9.34
C ARG A 109 -0.49 13.49 -8.71
N LYS A 110 0.43 13.40 -7.73
CA LYS A 110 1.06 14.55 -7.08
C LYS A 110 2.45 14.80 -7.66
N LYS A 111 3.04 15.94 -7.31
CA LYS A 111 4.43 16.27 -7.63
C LYS A 111 5.40 15.46 -6.76
N ASP A 112 6.67 15.49 -7.12
CA ASP A 112 7.75 14.72 -6.52
C ASP A 112 8.11 15.12 -5.07
N ILE A 113 8.98 14.30 -4.48
CA ILE A 113 9.53 14.51 -3.13
C ILE A 113 10.27 15.87 -3.01
N GLY A 114 10.98 16.30 -4.05
CA GLY A 114 11.73 17.58 -4.05
C GLY A 114 10.81 18.79 -3.98
N THR A 115 9.63 18.72 -4.60
CA THR A 115 8.60 19.77 -4.48
C THR A 115 8.01 19.82 -3.07
N LEU A 116 7.79 18.68 -2.44
CA LEU A 116 7.17 18.59 -1.10
C LEU A 116 8.18 18.96 0.00
N PHE A 117 9.46 18.59 -0.17
CA PHE A 117 10.56 18.78 0.77
C PHE A 117 11.75 19.46 0.11
N PRO A 118 11.63 20.72 -0.31
CA PRO A 118 12.70 21.39 -1.04
C PRO A 118 13.96 21.57 -0.19
N ASP A 119 15.10 21.26 -0.80
CA ASP A 119 16.43 21.24 -0.17
C ASP A 119 16.88 22.61 0.37
N ASN A 120 16.37 23.70 -0.20
CA ASN A 120 16.70 25.06 0.21
C ASN A 120 16.05 25.48 1.54
N LYS A 121 15.08 24.69 2.07
CA LYS A 121 14.44 25.00 3.36
C LYS A 121 15.17 24.38 4.54
N LYS A 122 15.72 25.22 5.41
CA LYS A 122 16.47 24.82 6.62
C LYS A 122 15.74 23.80 7.51
N LYS A 123 14.40 23.85 7.57
CA LYS A 123 13.58 22.93 8.39
C LYS A 123 13.69 21.45 7.98
N PHE A 124 14.12 21.18 6.74
CA PHE A 124 14.28 19.82 6.23
C PHE A 124 15.74 19.32 6.29
N LYS A 125 16.68 20.16 6.68
CA LYS A 125 18.08 19.76 6.84
C LYS A 125 18.22 18.68 7.92
N ASN A 126 18.87 17.56 7.57
CA ASN A 126 19.08 16.40 8.44
C ASN A 126 17.80 15.72 8.95
N ILE A 127 16.65 15.95 8.30
CA ILE A 127 15.40 15.27 8.65
C ILE A 127 15.57 13.76 8.43
N ARG A 128 14.97 12.95 9.31
CA ARG A 128 14.88 11.51 9.11
C ARG A 128 13.77 11.20 8.10
N SER A 129 14.08 10.34 7.11
CA SER A 129 13.13 9.99 6.04
C SER A 129 11.78 9.43 6.52
N PRO A 130 11.67 8.70 7.65
CA PRO A 130 10.35 8.37 8.23
C PRO A 130 9.48 9.59 8.56
N LYS A 131 10.09 10.72 8.94
CA LYS A 131 9.34 11.97 9.18
C LYS A 131 8.87 12.63 7.87
N MET A 132 9.55 12.36 6.76
CA MET A 132 9.10 12.80 5.42
C MET A 132 7.96 11.91 4.89
N LEU A 133 8.00 10.60 5.17
CA LEU A 133 6.96 9.65 4.75
C LEU A 133 5.62 9.93 5.44
N LYS A 134 5.64 10.30 6.73
CA LYS A 134 4.42 10.50 7.53
C LYS A 134 3.37 11.41 6.85
N PRO A 135 3.69 12.65 6.42
CA PRO A 135 2.69 13.52 5.76
C PRO A 135 2.19 12.96 4.41
N VAL A 136 2.96 12.09 3.73
CA VAL A 136 2.50 11.43 2.51
C VAL A 136 1.44 10.38 2.84
N ILE A 137 1.63 9.59 3.90
CA ILE A 137 0.62 8.64 4.38
C ILE A 137 -0.63 9.37 4.88
N GLU A 138 -0.47 10.49 5.61
CA GLU A 138 -1.61 11.32 6.03
C GLU A 138 -2.41 11.86 4.83
N MET A 139 -1.71 12.26 3.75
CA MET A 139 -2.33 12.69 2.49
C MET A 139 -3.09 11.54 1.81
N MET A 140 -2.53 10.33 1.78
CA MET A 140 -3.22 9.13 1.27
C MET A 140 -4.51 8.86 2.04
N ASN A 141 -4.43 8.79 3.36
CA ASN A 141 -5.57 8.50 4.23
C ASN A 141 -6.69 9.55 4.08
N LYS A 142 -6.32 10.84 3.99
CA LYS A 142 -7.28 11.93 3.77
C LYS A 142 -8.04 11.81 2.44
N ASN A 143 -7.41 11.22 1.43
CA ASN A 143 -8.01 11.01 0.10
C ASN A 143 -8.51 9.58 -0.08
N GLU A 144 -8.68 8.81 1.00
CA GLU A 144 -9.20 7.44 1.00
C GLU A 144 -8.43 6.47 0.10
N PHE A 145 -7.13 6.72 -0.10
CA PHE A 145 -6.24 5.79 -0.77
C PHE A 145 -5.68 4.75 0.20
N TYR A 146 -5.55 3.52 -0.26
CA TYR A 146 -4.87 2.44 0.45
C TYR A 146 -3.88 1.71 -0.45
N ILE A 147 -2.79 1.22 0.16
CA ILE A 147 -1.73 0.52 -0.55
C ILE A 147 -2.16 -0.92 -0.79
N ASN A 148 -2.15 -1.37 -2.06
CA ASN A 148 -2.39 -2.77 -2.42
C ASN A 148 -1.10 -3.58 -2.32
N ASN A 149 0.02 -3.05 -2.86
CA ASN A 149 1.34 -3.66 -2.74
C ASN A 149 2.46 -2.68 -3.06
N LEU A 150 3.67 -3.04 -2.61
CA LEU A 150 4.93 -2.40 -2.94
C LEU A 150 5.92 -3.45 -3.43
N ASP A 151 6.54 -3.22 -4.58
CA ASP A 151 7.66 -4.02 -5.08
C ASP A 151 8.91 -3.14 -5.17
N ILE A 152 9.94 -3.51 -4.40
CA ILE A 152 11.13 -2.70 -4.14
C ILE A 152 12.36 -3.41 -4.69
N ASN A 153 13.12 -2.76 -5.56
CA ASN A 153 14.45 -3.16 -5.99
C ASN A 153 15.49 -2.28 -5.28
N LEU A 154 16.22 -2.84 -4.32
CA LEU A 154 17.38 -2.15 -3.74
C LEU A 154 18.64 -2.58 -4.49
N ILE A 155 19.29 -1.62 -5.17
CA ILE A 155 20.36 -1.86 -6.13
C ILE A 155 21.69 -1.45 -5.47
N CYS A 156 22.49 -2.42 -5.06
CA CYS A 156 23.79 -2.21 -4.41
C CYS A 156 24.65 -3.47 -4.47
N GLU A 157 25.97 -3.32 -4.44
CA GLU A 157 26.89 -4.44 -4.23
C GLU A 157 26.99 -4.82 -2.76
N GLN A 158 27.05 -3.82 -1.90
CA GLN A 158 27.10 -3.94 -0.45
C GLN A 158 26.24 -2.84 0.21
N PRO A 159 25.68 -3.11 1.39
CA PRO A 159 25.64 -4.39 2.12
C PRO A 159 24.75 -5.44 1.45
N LYS A 160 24.98 -6.73 1.73
CA LYS A 160 24.12 -7.80 1.21
C LYS A 160 22.70 -7.66 1.76
N VAL A 161 21.74 -7.35 0.88
CA VAL A 161 20.34 -7.04 1.22
C VAL A 161 19.66 -8.20 1.95
N SER A 162 19.97 -9.46 1.55
CA SER A 162 19.39 -10.68 2.15
C SER A 162 19.52 -10.73 3.68
N LYS A 163 20.63 -10.21 4.23
CA LYS A 163 20.85 -10.18 5.70
C LYS A 163 19.88 -9.24 6.45
N TYR A 164 19.31 -8.28 5.78
CA TYR A 164 18.50 -7.22 6.39
C TYR A 164 17.06 -7.20 5.86
N ARG A 165 16.75 -8.00 4.84
CA ARG A 165 15.50 -8.02 4.10
C ARG A 165 14.28 -7.99 5.03
N ASP A 166 14.16 -8.99 5.89
CA ASP A 166 12.97 -9.15 6.74
C ASP A 166 12.86 -8.03 7.79
N LYS A 167 13.99 -7.55 8.30
CA LYS A 167 14.03 -6.41 9.23
C LYS A 167 13.59 -5.11 8.54
N ILE A 168 14.00 -4.90 7.29
CA ILE A 168 13.59 -3.74 6.49
C ILE A 168 12.11 -3.83 6.17
N ILE A 169 11.59 -4.98 5.71
CA ILE A 169 10.16 -5.20 5.45
C ILE A 169 9.35 -4.91 6.72
N LYS A 170 9.75 -5.45 7.87
CA LYS A 170 9.07 -5.21 9.16
C LYS A 170 9.10 -3.73 9.57
N SER A 171 10.18 -3.01 9.28
CA SER A 171 10.28 -1.57 9.52
C SER A 171 9.32 -0.80 8.63
N LEU A 172 9.31 -1.10 7.33
CA LEU A 172 8.43 -0.47 6.35
C LEU A 172 6.95 -0.74 6.64
N SER A 173 6.58 -1.99 6.98
CA SER A 173 5.23 -2.38 7.39
C SER A 173 4.70 -1.50 8.52
N LYS A 174 5.53 -1.27 9.56
CA LYS A 174 5.17 -0.37 10.67
C LYS A 174 5.05 1.09 10.24
N LEU A 175 5.97 1.59 9.41
CA LEU A 175 5.96 2.98 8.96
C LEU A 175 4.78 3.29 8.04
N LEU A 176 4.40 2.35 7.20
CA LEU A 176 3.30 2.45 6.24
C LEU A 176 1.94 2.05 6.84
N ASN A 177 1.97 1.38 8.01
CA ASN A 177 0.80 0.80 8.66
C ASN A 177 0.03 -0.17 7.74
N ILE A 178 0.76 -1.09 7.10
CA ILE A 178 0.22 -2.14 6.21
C ILE A 178 0.78 -3.50 6.60
N ASP A 179 0.12 -4.57 6.16
CA ASP A 179 0.64 -5.92 6.35
C ASP A 179 1.98 -6.11 5.60
N SER A 180 2.90 -6.83 6.22
CA SER A 180 4.22 -7.12 5.64
C SER A 180 4.16 -7.96 4.36
N SER A 181 3.11 -8.74 4.15
CA SER A 181 2.86 -9.52 2.93
C SER A 181 2.63 -8.65 1.69
N LEU A 182 2.24 -7.39 1.88
CA LEU A 182 2.05 -6.41 0.80
C LEU A 182 3.36 -5.75 0.35
N ILE A 183 4.50 -6.08 1.00
CA ILE A 183 5.80 -5.48 0.71
C ILE A 183 6.75 -6.56 0.21
N ASN A 184 7.23 -6.43 -1.02
CA ASN A 184 8.33 -7.22 -1.53
C ASN A 184 9.60 -6.38 -1.60
N LEU A 185 10.75 -6.95 -1.19
CA LEU A 185 12.07 -6.32 -1.28
C LEU A 185 13.05 -7.29 -1.93
N LYS A 186 13.63 -6.86 -3.04
CA LYS A 186 14.66 -7.59 -3.81
C LYS A 186 15.96 -6.82 -3.75
N GLY A 187 17.07 -7.51 -3.48
CA GLY A 187 18.42 -6.97 -3.68
C GLY A 187 18.92 -7.28 -5.07
N LYS A 188 19.47 -6.27 -5.75
CA LYS A 188 20.08 -6.40 -7.07
C LYS A 188 21.52 -5.94 -7.05
N THR A 189 22.43 -6.71 -7.65
CA THR A 189 23.78 -6.27 -8.01
C THR A 189 23.75 -5.72 -9.43
N VAL A 190 24.78 -4.97 -9.78
CA VAL A 190 25.01 -4.44 -11.13
C VAL A 190 26.26 -5.05 -11.77
N GLU A 191 26.63 -6.25 -11.34
CA GLU A 191 27.78 -7.00 -11.87
C GLU A 191 29.07 -6.17 -11.90
N LYS A 192 29.31 -5.39 -10.82
CA LYS A 192 30.45 -4.46 -10.64
C LYS A 192 30.51 -3.32 -11.64
N LEU A 193 29.47 -3.07 -12.40
CA LEU A 193 29.40 -2.00 -13.40
C LEU A 193 29.08 -0.63 -12.75
N GLY A 194 29.65 0.42 -13.31
CA GLY A 194 29.35 1.82 -12.98
C GLY A 194 29.66 2.21 -11.53
N LEU A 195 28.97 3.24 -11.03
CA LEU A 195 29.18 3.78 -9.69
C LEU A 195 28.70 2.83 -8.60
N ILE A 196 27.58 2.15 -8.82
CA ILE A 196 27.01 1.20 -7.87
C ILE A 196 27.93 -0.02 -7.77
N GLY A 197 28.40 -0.54 -8.90
CA GLY A 197 29.31 -1.67 -8.94
C GLY A 197 30.68 -1.40 -8.29
N LYS A 198 31.11 -0.12 -8.27
CA LYS A 198 32.31 0.35 -7.54
C LYS A 198 32.03 0.73 -6.08
N GLU A 199 30.86 0.36 -5.54
CA GLU A 199 30.42 0.66 -4.17
C GLU A 199 30.46 2.15 -3.83
N LYS A 200 30.21 3.04 -4.82
CA LYS A 200 30.18 4.49 -4.65
C LYS A 200 28.77 5.06 -4.51
N ALA A 201 27.75 4.26 -4.77
CA ALA A 201 26.34 4.65 -4.67
C ALA A 201 25.47 3.45 -4.34
N ILE A 202 24.27 3.73 -3.81
CA ILE A 202 23.14 2.79 -3.70
C ILE A 202 21.95 3.45 -4.38
N ALA A 203 21.18 2.68 -5.16
CA ALA A 203 19.95 3.12 -5.77
C ALA A 203 18.78 2.24 -5.29
N CYS A 204 17.59 2.79 -5.40
CA CYS A 204 16.35 2.08 -5.14
C CYS A 204 15.32 2.44 -6.20
N GLU A 205 14.58 1.44 -6.65
CA GLU A 205 13.41 1.59 -7.51
C GLU A 205 12.22 0.94 -6.82
N VAL A 206 11.09 1.62 -6.84
CA VAL A 206 9.85 1.16 -6.22
C VAL A 206 8.72 1.27 -7.22
N ILE A 207 7.93 0.21 -7.34
CA ILE A 207 6.61 0.25 -7.95
C ILE A 207 5.58 0.06 -6.84
N CYS A 208 4.58 0.92 -6.79
CA CYS A 208 3.45 0.76 -5.88
C CYS A 208 2.13 0.66 -6.65
N SER A 209 1.20 -0.10 -6.09
CA SER A 209 -0.20 -0.10 -6.48
C SER A 209 -1.03 0.38 -5.30
N ILE A 210 -1.88 1.37 -5.55
CA ILE A 210 -2.84 1.89 -4.58
C ILE A 210 -4.25 1.86 -5.16
N SER A 211 -5.25 1.79 -4.31
CA SER A 211 -6.67 1.88 -4.71
C SER A 211 -7.39 2.98 -3.95
N GLN A 212 -8.50 3.45 -4.54
CA GLN A 212 -9.38 4.47 -3.98
C GLN A 212 -10.84 4.02 -4.12
#